data_0e229e7f26572ab393326a29b7c82029
#
_entry.id   0e229e7f26572ab393326a29b7c82029
#
_cell.length_a   1.000
_cell.length_b   1.000
_cell.length_c   1.000
_cell.angle_alpha   90.00
_cell.angle_beta   90.00
_cell.angle_gamma   90.00
#
_symmetry.space_group_name_H-M   'P 1'
#
loop_
_entity.id
_entity.type
_entity.pdbx_description
1 polymer ?
#
loop_
_entity_poly.entity_id
_entity_poly.type
_entity_poly.pdbx_seq_one_letter_code
_entity_poly.pdbx_strand_id
1 'polypeptide(L)'
;VNNLSDAPMLAEDKPFDTENVELVELLDGLCRQGQVLAELLDLNLSFTCRDRAHVIAANRELLERLFWNLVSNAMKFTPPGGTIEVSLRTGPDCVLLCVKDSGPGIPQDKLERLFDRWQHSNMDLPVHGLGLGLPLCRRIAQGHGGSLVVSSRQGEGTAVTVRLPDRRSGVTLMRQPPFHYAGGFNPVLVELADALPVQAFTRNYID
;
A
#
# COMPACT_ATOMS: atom_id res chain seq x y z
N VAL A 1 -3.47 -2.80 17.21
CA VAL A 1 -4.76 -3.10 17.87
C VAL A 1 -5.96 -2.98 16.92
N ASN A 2 -5.79 -2.53 15.66
CA ASN A 2 -6.92 -2.27 14.74
C ASN A 2 -7.10 -3.28 13.59
N ASN A 3 -6.41 -4.41 13.61
CA ASN A 3 -6.61 -5.47 12.60
C ASN A 3 -7.93 -6.25 12.77
N LEU A 4 -8.70 -6.01 13.83
CA LEU A 4 -10.01 -6.67 14.04
C LEU A 4 -11.17 -6.05 13.25
N SER A 5 -11.05 -4.78 12.82
CA SER A 5 -12.06 -4.15 11.95
C SER A 5 -12.01 -4.65 10.49
N ASP A 6 -10.95 -5.34 10.12
CA ASP A 6 -10.68 -5.74 8.74
C ASP A 6 -11.18 -7.14 8.40
N ALA A 7 -11.44 -7.96 9.42
CA ALA A 7 -11.91 -9.32 9.25
C ALA A 7 -13.24 -9.42 8.46
N PRO A 8 -14.25 -8.56 8.66
CA PRO A 8 -15.49 -8.64 7.90
C PRO A 8 -15.34 -8.27 6.41
N MET A 9 -14.48 -7.28 6.09
CA MET A 9 -14.22 -6.86 4.69
C MET A 9 -13.49 -7.94 3.88
N LEU A 10 -12.78 -8.81 4.56
CA LEU A 10 -12.01 -9.88 3.93
C LEU A 10 -12.84 -11.15 3.69
N ALA A 11 -14.03 -11.27 4.26
CA ALA A 11 -14.85 -12.49 4.22
C ALA A 11 -15.90 -12.52 3.08
N GLU A 12 -16.21 -11.41 2.42
CA GLU A 12 -17.24 -11.36 1.38
C GLU A 12 -16.63 -11.24 -0.03
N ASP A 13 -17.00 -12.17 -0.92
CA ASP A 13 -16.70 -12.15 -2.37
C ASP A 13 -17.55 -11.12 -3.14
N LYS A 14 -17.95 -10.02 -2.50
CA LYS A 14 -18.67 -8.95 -3.17
C LYS A 14 -17.71 -8.05 -3.94
N PRO A 15 -18.08 -7.66 -5.18
CA PRO A 15 -17.31 -6.64 -5.89
C PRO A 15 -17.32 -5.35 -5.10
N PHE A 16 -16.16 -4.67 -5.07
CA PHE A 16 -16.05 -3.38 -4.39
C PHE A 16 -16.85 -2.31 -5.14
N ASP A 17 -17.48 -1.40 -4.39
CA ASP A 17 -18.02 -0.19 -4.96
C ASP A 17 -16.86 0.63 -5.53
N THR A 18 -16.94 0.94 -6.83
CA THR A 18 -15.87 1.65 -7.53
C THR A 18 -16.36 2.99 -8.05
N GLU A 19 -15.48 3.98 -8.01
CA GLU A 19 -15.64 5.30 -8.60
C GLU A 19 -14.51 5.57 -9.59
N ASN A 20 -14.60 6.65 -10.37
CA ASN A 20 -13.47 7.08 -11.19
C ASN A 20 -12.44 7.80 -10.31
N VAL A 21 -11.27 7.19 -10.15
CA VAL A 21 -10.16 7.70 -9.32
C VAL A 21 -9.04 8.18 -10.22
N GLU A 22 -8.59 9.42 -10.03
CA GLU A 22 -7.39 9.95 -10.67
C GLU A 22 -6.17 9.46 -9.90
N LEU A 23 -5.46 8.48 -10.46
CA LEU A 23 -4.38 7.76 -9.78
C LEU A 23 -3.12 8.60 -9.56
N VAL A 24 -2.76 9.46 -10.51
CA VAL A 24 -1.53 10.25 -10.42
C VAL A 24 -1.66 11.26 -9.28
N GLU A 25 -2.78 11.98 -9.21
CA GLU A 25 -3.06 12.93 -8.13
C GLU A 25 -3.13 12.23 -6.77
N LEU A 26 -3.82 11.07 -6.71
CA LEU A 26 -3.93 10.30 -5.49
C LEU A 26 -2.56 9.86 -4.97
N LEU A 27 -1.78 9.19 -5.82
CA LEU A 27 -0.49 8.64 -5.40
C LEU A 27 0.56 9.72 -5.11
N ASP A 28 0.57 10.82 -5.86
CA ASP A 28 1.42 11.97 -5.58
C ASP A 28 1.09 12.59 -4.22
N GLY A 29 -0.20 12.77 -3.93
CA GLY A 29 -0.67 13.27 -2.64
C GLY A 29 -0.27 12.36 -1.47
N LEU A 30 -0.46 11.05 -1.61
CA LEU A 30 -0.08 10.08 -0.59
C LEU A 30 1.45 10.00 -0.40
N CYS A 31 2.22 10.08 -1.49
CA CYS A 31 3.68 10.12 -1.40
C CYS A 31 4.18 11.36 -0.67
N ARG A 32 3.60 12.54 -0.93
CA ARG A 32 3.95 13.76 -0.19
C ARG A 32 3.70 13.64 1.31
N GLN A 33 2.58 13.02 1.70
CA GLN A 33 2.30 12.73 3.12
C GLN A 33 3.34 11.76 3.70
N GLY A 34 3.69 10.72 2.92
CA GLY A 34 4.70 9.72 3.32
C GLY A 34 6.12 10.28 3.42
N GLN A 35 6.47 11.30 2.66
CA GLN A 35 7.81 11.92 2.70
C GLN A 35 8.15 12.45 4.09
N VAL A 36 7.20 13.06 4.78
CA VAL A 36 7.40 13.56 6.15
C VAL A 36 7.80 12.43 7.10
N LEU A 37 7.17 11.26 6.97
CA LEU A 37 7.47 10.09 7.79
C LEU A 37 8.79 9.43 7.36
N ALA A 38 9.08 9.40 6.07
CA ALA A 38 10.32 8.87 5.53
C ALA A 38 11.53 9.69 6.02
N GLU A 39 11.43 11.02 6.04
CA GLU A 39 12.46 11.91 6.58
C GLU A 39 12.77 11.63 8.06
N LEU A 40 11.77 11.34 8.89
CA LEU A 40 11.97 10.98 10.29
C LEU A 40 12.73 9.66 10.48
N LEU A 41 12.70 8.79 9.48
CA LEU A 41 13.40 7.50 9.43
C LEU A 41 14.73 7.57 8.67
N ASP A 42 15.15 8.77 8.22
CA ASP A 42 16.30 8.98 7.34
C ASP A 42 16.18 8.18 6.03
N LEU A 43 14.99 8.18 5.42
CA LEU A 43 14.70 7.50 4.16
C LEU A 43 14.33 8.51 3.07
N ASN A 44 14.63 8.15 1.83
CA ASN A 44 14.22 8.93 0.66
C ASN A 44 13.04 8.26 -0.03
N LEU A 45 11.84 8.84 0.09
CA LEU A 45 10.63 8.41 -0.62
C LEU A 45 10.40 9.27 -1.86
N SER A 46 10.25 8.64 -3.02
CA SER A 46 9.99 9.32 -4.29
C SER A 46 8.80 8.72 -5.03
N PHE A 47 8.13 9.55 -5.84
CA PHE A 47 7.07 9.12 -6.77
C PHE A 47 7.47 9.44 -8.20
N THR A 48 7.30 8.48 -9.09
CA THR A 48 7.57 8.62 -10.53
C THR A 48 6.38 8.15 -11.36
N CYS A 49 5.93 8.99 -12.28
CA CYS A 49 4.94 8.66 -13.29
C CYS A 49 5.26 9.41 -14.59
N ARG A 50 5.05 8.76 -15.74
CA ARG A 50 5.22 9.43 -17.05
C ARG A 50 4.00 10.23 -17.45
N ASP A 51 2.82 9.78 -17.04
CA ASP A 51 1.57 10.43 -17.37
C ASP A 51 1.27 11.56 -16.38
N ARG A 52 0.63 12.61 -16.88
CA ARG A 52 0.21 13.74 -16.03
C ARG A 52 -1.08 13.46 -15.28
N ALA A 53 -1.93 12.59 -15.82
CA ALA A 53 -3.21 12.18 -15.26
C ALA A 53 -3.61 10.81 -15.79
N HIS A 54 -4.17 9.96 -14.93
CA HIS A 54 -4.69 8.66 -15.32
C HIS A 54 -5.85 8.24 -14.42
N VAL A 55 -7.02 8.01 -15.01
CA VAL A 55 -8.26 7.69 -14.28
C VAL A 55 -8.64 6.24 -14.50
N ILE A 56 -8.89 5.51 -13.40
CA ILE A 56 -9.44 4.16 -13.42
C ILE A 56 -10.67 4.04 -12.52
N ALA A 57 -11.51 3.03 -12.76
CA ALA A 57 -12.56 2.63 -11.83
C ALA A 57 -11.96 1.85 -10.67
N ALA A 58 -12.01 2.41 -9.48
CA ALA A 58 -11.46 1.79 -8.27
C ALA A 58 -12.19 2.26 -7.01
N ASN A 59 -12.01 1.53 -5.92
CA ASN A 59 -12.38 2.01 -4.59
C ASN A 59 -11.20 2.81 -4.01
N ARG A 60 -11.39 4.12 -3.88
CA ARG A 60 -10.34 5.05 -3.44
C ARG A 60 -9.77 4.68 -2.08
N GLU A 61 -10.64 4.42 -1.10
CA GLU A 61 -10.24 4.09 0.28
C GLU A 61 -9.37 2.82 0.32
N LEU A 62 -9.76 1.79 -0.43
CA LEU A 62 -8.99 0.56 -0.52
C LEU A 62 -7.65 0.75 -1.23
N LEU A 63 -7.57 1.64 -2.24
CA LEU A 63 -6.30 1.99 -2.87
C LEU A 63 -5.37 2.76 -1.92
N GLU A 64 -5.89 3.70 -1.15
CA GLU A 64 -5.13 4.41 -0.11
C GLU A 64 -4.59 3.42 0.93
N ARG A 65 -5.42 2.49 1.36
CA ARG A 65 -5.03 1.44 2.29
C ARG A 65 -3.96 0.50 1.72
N LEU A 66 -4.11 0.09 0.46
CA LEU A 66 -3.11 -0.70 -0.25
C LEU A 66 -1.78 0.05 -0.32
N PHE A 67 -1.80 1.33 -0.71
CA PHE A 67 -0.61 2.16 -0.77
C PHE A 67 0.12 2.21 0.57
N TRP A 68 -0.60 2.54 1.65
CA TRP A 68 0.01 2.66 2.98
C TRP A 68 0.58 1.34 3.49
N ASN A 69 -0.09 0.21 3.24
CA ASN A 69 0.46 -1.11 3.58
C ASN A 69 1.77 -1.40 2.84
N LEU A 70 1.88 -1.02 1.57
CA LEU A 70 3.10 -1.24 0.80
C LEU A 70 4.23 -0.31 1.26
N VAL A 71 3.93 0.98 1.42
CA VAL A 71 4.93 1.99 1.78
C VAL A 71 5.39 1.82 3.24
N SER A 72 4.49 1.52 4.18
CA SER A 72 4.87 1.25 5.56
C SER A 72 5.76 0.01 5.69
N ASN A 73 5.49 -1.06 4.94
CA ASN A 73 6.39 -2.20 4.87
C ASN A 73 7.77 -1.81 4.33
N ALA A 74 7.82 -1.04 3.24
CA ALA A 74 9.08 -0.55 2.69
C ALA A 74 9.86 0.29 3.72
N MET A 75 9.20 1.23 4.41
CA MET A 75 9.82 2.05 5.47
C MET A 75 10.33 1.20 6.63
N LYS A 76 9.59 0.18 7.05
CA LYS A 76 9.95 -0.68 8.17
C LYS A 76 11.20 -1.51 7.91
N PHE A 77 11.40 -1.96 6.67
CA PHE A 77 12.49 -2.87 6.34
C PHE A 77 13.67 -2.20 5.65
N THR A 78 13.57 -0.95 5.25
CA THR A 78 14.67 -0.19 4.68
C THR A 78 15.51 0.44 5.78
N PRO A 79 16.82 0.23 5.83
CA PRO A 79 17.69 0.88 6.82
C PRO A 79 17.80 2.38 6.54
N PRO A 80 18.15 3.20 7.57
CA PRO A 80 18.44 4.62 7.41
C PRO A 80 19.41 4.89 6.25
N GLY A 81 19.23 5.98 5.53
CA GLY A 81 19.96 6.31 4.31
C GLY A 81 19.42 5.59 3.04
N GLY A 82 18.44 4.71 3.19
CA GLY A 82 17.87 3.95 2.08
C GLY A 82 16.84 4.73 1.26
N THR A 83 16.37 4.08 0.17
CA THR A 83 15.44 4.68 -0.80
C THR A 83 14.19 3.84 -0.96
N ILE A 84 13.06 4.51 -1.15
CA ILE A 84 11.78 3.90 -1.50
C ILE A 84 11.26 4.62 -2.75
N GLU A 85 11.05 3.87 -3.81
CA GLU A 85 10.52 4.39 -5.07
C GLU A 85 9.11 3.85 -5.31
N VAL A 86 8.15 4.77 -5.40
CA VAL A 86 6.80 4.49 -5.88
C VAL A 86 6.73 4.88 -7.34
N SER A 87 6.31 3.95 -8.20
CA SER A 87 6.16 4.25 -9.62
C SER A 87 4.81 3.78 -10.15
N LEU A 88 4.22 4.60 -11.04
CA LEU A 88 3.01 4.26 -11.77
C LEU A 88 3.35 4.17 -13.27
N ARG A 89 3.00 3.05 -13.88
CA ARG A 89 3.14 2.81 -15.33
C ARG A 89 1.80 2.41 -15.91
N THR A 90 1.46 3.00 -17.02
CA THR A 90 0.24 2.70 -17.78
C THR A 90 0.56 1.76 -18.94
N GLY A 91 -0.29 0.79 -19.16
CA GLY A 91 -0.25 -0.14 -20.28
C GLY A 91 -1.57 -0.09 -21.06
N PRO A 92 -1.72 -0.91 -22.12
CA PRO A 92 -2.92 -0.89 -22.96
C PRO A 92 -4.21 -1.20 -22.17
N ASP A 93 -4.16 -2.15 -21.24
CA ASP A 93 -5.33 -2.67 -20.53
C ASP A 93 -5.16 -2.67 -19.02
N CYS A 94 -4.08 -2.10 -18.50
CA CYS A 94 -3.79 -2.10 -17.08
C CYS A 94 -2.87 -0.97 -16.67
N VAL A 95 -2.91 -0.66 -15.38
CA VAL A 95 -1.90 0.16 -14.71
C VAL A 95 -1.09 -0.71 -13.76
N LEU A 96 0.18 -0.38 -13.62
CA LEU A 96 1.13 -1.03 -12.72
C LEU A 96 1.60 -0.03 -11.68
N LEU A 97 1.18 -0.23 -10.43
CA LEU A 97 1.73 0.46 -9.28
C LEU A 97 2.84 -0.40 -8.69
N CYS A 98 4.06 0.12 -8.64
CA CYS A 98 5.20 -0.56 -8.04
C CYS A 98 5.75 0.26 -6.88
N VAL A 99 5.96 -0.40 -5.74
CA VAL A 99 6.70 0.13 -4.59
C VAL A 99 7.98 -0.69 -4.47
N LYS A 100 9.13 -0.05 -4.61
CA LYS A 100 10.45 -0.67 -4.55
C LYS A 100 11.24 -0.05 -3.41
N ASP A 101 11.83 -0.87 -2.56
CA ASP A 101 12.75 -0.48 -1.50
C ASP A 101 14.18 -0.95 -1.76
N SER A 102 15.14 -0.27 -1.12
CA SER A 102 16.54 -0.65 -1.10
C SER A 102 16.94 -1.39 0.18
N GLY A 103 15.99 -2.05 0.81
CA GLY A 103 16.20 -2.83 2.02
C GLY A 103 17.04 -4.09 1.81
N PRO A 104 17.17 -4.95 2.83
CA PRO A 104 17.99 -6.16 2.76
C PRO A 104 17.42 -7.23 1.83
N GLY A 105 16.23 -7.03 1.29
CA GLY A 105 15.53 -8.02 0.50
C GLY A 105 15.09 -9.24 1.30
N ILE A 106 14.44 -10.18 0.63
CA ILE A 106 13.89 -11.41 1.23
C ILE A 106 14.62 -12.59 0.63
N PRO A 107 15.24 -13.46 1.46
CA PRO A 107 15.82 -14.73 1.01
C PRO A 107 14.77 -15.59 0.29
N GLN A 108 15.20 -16.33 -0.73
CA GLN A 108 14.33 -17.11 -1.60
C GLN A 108 13.47 -18.12 -0.82
N ASP A 109 14.03 -18.81 0.15
CA ASP A 109 13.33 -19.79 1.00
C ASP A 109 12.21 -19.14 1.83
N LYS A 110 12.40 -17.90 2.28
CA LYS A 110 11.37 -17.13 2.99
C LYS A 110 10.31 -16.61 2.04
N LEU A 111 10.70 -16.20 0.84
CA LEU A 111 9.77 -15.73 -0.19
C LEU A 111 8.83 -16.86 -0.62
N GLU A 112 9.33 -18.07 -0.82
CA GLU A 112 8.52 -19.26 -1.15
C GLU A 112 7.53 -19.57 -0.03
N ARG A 113 7.95 -19.55 1.23
CA ARG A 113 7.06 -19.76 2.40
C ARG A 113 5.99 -18.66 2.52
N LEU A 114 6.30 -17.44 2.12
CA LEU A 114 5.31 -16.36 2.03
C LEU A 114 4.22 -16.71 1.02
N PHE A 115 4.60 -17.21 -0.15
CA PHE A 115 3.67 -17.63 -1.20
C PHE A 115 2.86 -18.86 -0.80
N ASP A 116 3.48 -19.88 -0.18
CA ASP A 116 2.79 -21.07 0.30
C ASP A 116 1.74 -20.73 1.37
N ARG A 117 2.08 -19.85 2.30
CA ARG A 117 1.12 -19.33 3.29
C ARG A 117 -0.04 -18.61 2.62
N TRP A 118 0.20 -17.86 1.54
CA TRP A 118 -0.84 -17.15 0.81
C TRP A 118 -1.79 -18.07 0.07
N GLN A 119 -1.34 -19.27 -0.33
CA GLN A 119 -2.18 -20.27 -1.01
C GLN A 119 -3.04 -21.07 -0.04
N HIS A 120 -2.58 -21.29 1.20
CA HIS A 120 -3.20 -22.21 2.15
C HIS A 120 -3.89 -21.50 3.34
N SER A 121 -3.81 -20.21 3.47
CA SER A 121 -4.45 -19.47 4.57
C SER A 121 -5.93 -19.21 4.30
N ASN A 122 -6.78 -20.08 4.80
CA ASN A 122 -8.06 -19.67 5.37
C ASN A 122 -7.72 -18.77 6.57
N MET A 123 -8.25 -17.58 6.58
CA MET A 123 -7.92 -16.36 7.33
C MET A 123 -7.92 -16.40 8.86
N ASP A 124 -7.51 -17.49 9.51
CA ASP A 124 -7.53 -17.66 10.97
C ASP A 124 -6.13 -17.57 11.60
N LEU A 125 -5.32 -16.56 11.27
CA LEU A 125 -4.03 -16.42 11.94
C LEU A 125 -3.84 -15.06 12.60
N PRO A 126 -3.73 -15.04 13.94
CA PRO A 126 -3.17 -13.91 14.68
C PRO A 126 -1.65 -13.99 14.58
N VAL A 127 -1.02 -13.22 13.71
CA VAL A 127 0.45 -13.09 13.73
C VAL A 127 0.82 -11.64 13.90
N HIS A 128 1.26 -11.32 15.10
CA HIS A 128 1.96 -10.09 15.40
C HIS A 128 3.29 -10.08 14.62
N GLY A 129 3.49 -9.07 13.77
CA GLY A 129 4.82 -8.65 13.33
C GLY A 129 5.29 -9.02 11.92
N LEU A 130 4.67 -9.93 11.19
CA LEU A 130 5.10 -10.28 9.82
C LEU A 130 3.90 -10.63 8.93
N GLY A 131 3.40 -9.63 8.15
CA GLY A 131 2.82 -10.01 6.89
C GLY A 131 1.31 -10.00 6.74
N LEU A 132 0.51 -9.31 7.57
CA LEU A 132 -0.92 -9.10 7.25
C LEU A 132 -1.11 -8.08 6.11
N GLY A 133 -0.18 -7.15 5.93
CA GLY A 133 -0.28 -6.11 4.91
C GLY A 133 -0.28 -6.65 3.48
N LEU A 134 0.63 -7.57 3.12
CA LEU A 134 0.69 -8.11 1.75
C LEU A 134 -0.50 -8.99 1.36
N PRO A 135 -1.02 -9.91 2.21
CA PRO A 135 -2.28 -10.61 1.96
C PRO A 135 -3.45 -9.66 1.73
N LEU A 136 -3.57 -8.61 2.53
CA LEU A 136 -4.59 -7.58 2.35
C LEU A 136 -4.41 -6.85 1.01
N CYS A 137 -3.20 -6.42 0.65
CA CYS A 137 -2.91 -5.79 -0.63
C CYS A 137 -3.26 -6.69 -1.81
N ARG A 138 -2.94 -8.00 -1.72
CA ARG A 138 -3.32 -8.98 -2.73
C ARG A 138 -4.82 -9.07 -2.89
N ARG A 139 -5.57 -9.14 -1.79
CA ARG A 139 -7.02 -9.20 -1.82
C ARG A 139 -7.64 -7.92 -2.39
N ILE A 140 -7.14 -6.75 -2.01
CA ILE A 140 -7.56 -5.48 -2.60
C ILE A 140 -7.32 -5.49 -4.12
N ALA A 141 -6.14 -5.91 -4.57
CA ALA A 141 -5.84 -6.01 -5.99
C ALA A 141 -6.79 -6.98 -6.71
N GLN A 142 -7.03 -8.17 -6.14
CA GLN A 142 -7.95 -9.18 -6.69
C GLN A 142 -9.39 -8.68 -6.75
N GLY A 143 -9.88 -8.01 -5.71
CA GLY A 143 -11.22 -7.43 -5.67
C GLY A 143 -11.43 -6.33 -6.72
N HIS A 144 -10.37 -5.69 -7.18
CA HIS A 144 -10.37 -4.79 -8.35
C HIS A 144 -10.17 -5.53 -9.69
N GLY A 145 -10.10 -6.86 -9.70
CA GLY A 145 -9.83 -7.67 -10.89
C GLY A 145 -8.37 -7.64 -11.34
N GLY A 146 -7.47 -7.26 -10.44
CA GLY A 146 -6.04 -7.16 -10.66
C GLY A 146 -5.26 -8.30 -10.00
N SER A 147 -3.97 -8.08 -9.81
CA SER A 147 -3.04 -9.03 -9.17
C SER A 147 -1.90 -8.30 -8.48
N LEU A 148 -1.21 -9.01 -7.57
CA LEU A 148 -0.03 -8.53 -6.88
C LEU A 148 1.11 -9.52 -7.07
N VAL A 149 2.30 -9.01 -7.36
CA VAL A 149 3.55 -9.77 -7.53
C VAL A 149 4.61 -9.16 -6.63
N VAL A 150 5.37 -10.01 -5.94
CA VAL A 150 6.54 -9.61 -5.15
C VAL A 150 7.78 -10.14 -5.83
N SER A 151 8.76 -9.28 -6.05
CA SER A 151 10.09 -9.60 -6.53
C SER A 151 11.11 -9.11 -5.51
N SER A 152 11.91 -10.02 -4.98
CA SER A 152 12.92 -9.68 -3.98
C SER A 152 14.15 -10.56 -4.14
N ARG A 153 15.30 -9.98 -3.85
CA ARG A 153 16.57 -10.69 -3.77
C ARG A 153 17.34 -10.18 -2.56
N GLN A 154 17.92 -11.10 -1.80
CA GLN A 154 18.71 -10.73 -0.63
C GLN A 154 19.85 -9.78 -1.02
N GLY A 155 19.93 -8.64 -0.32
CA GLY A 155 20.90 -7.58 -0.58
C GLY A 155 20.52 -6.58 -1.68
N GLU A 156 19.42 -6.81 -2.43
CA GLU A 156 19.01 -5.94 -3.54
C GLU A 156 17.66 -5.21 -3.30
N GLY A 157 17.04 -5.46 -2.15
CA GLY A 157 15.75 -4.87 -1.79
C GLY A 157 14.54 -5.70 -2.25
N THR A 158 13.37 -5.09 -2.13
CA THR A 158 12.09 -5.71 -2.51
C THR A 158 11.30 -4.78 -3.42
N ALA A 159 10.64 -5.33 -4.41
CA ALA A 159 9.69 -4.64 -5.27
C ALA A 159 8.34 -5.36 -5.22
N VAL A 160 7.29 -4.64 -4.83
CA VAL A 160 5.91 -5.12 -4.86
C VAL A 160 5.19 -4.40 -5.99
N THR A 161 4.69 -5.16 -6.95
CA THR A 161 3.98 -4.63 -8.11
C THR A 161 2.52 -5.05 -8.06
N VAL A 162 1.63 -4.07 -8.08
CA VAL A 162 0.18 -4.26 -8.17
C VAL A 162 -0.26 -3.92 -9.59
N ARG A 163 -0.92 -4.88 -10.24
CA ARG A 163 -1.57 -4.69 -11.52
C ARG A 163 -3.06 -4.44 -11.29
N LEU A 164 -3.58 -3.35 -11.82
CA LEU A 164 -5.01 -3.03 -11.80
C LEU A 164 -5.52 -2.91 -13.25
N PRO A 165 -6.77 -3.32 -13.53
CA PRO A 165 -7.37 -3.12 -14.86
C PRO A 165 -7.52 -1.64 -15.17
N ASP A 166 -7.19 -1.23 -16.40
CA ASP A 166 -7.46 0.12 -16.90
C ASP A 166 -8.90 0.19 -17.41
N ARG A 167 -9.84 0.34 -16.49
CA ARG A 167 -11.26 0.48 -16.79
C ARG A 167 -11.77 1.79 -16.22
N ARG A 168 -12.75 2.40 -16.88
CA ARG A 168 -13.46 3.57 -16.38
C ARG A 168 -14.88 3.15 -15.97
N SER A 169 -15.33 3.67 -14.84
CA SER A 169 -16.74 3.55 -14.45
C SER A 169 -17.58 4.52 -15.32
N GLY A 170 -18.76 4.08 -15.75
CA GLY A 170 -19.72 4.96 -16.38
C GLY A 170 -20.37 6.00 -15.44
N VAL A 171 -20.00 5.97 -14.15
CA VAL A 171 -20.50 6.87 -13.12
C VAL A 171 -19.68 8.16 -13.10
N THR A 172 -20.38 9.30 -13.05
CA THR A 172 -19.76 10.64 -12.96
C THR A 172 -19.01 10.79 -11.63
N LEU A 173 -17.81 11.41 -11.69
CA LEU A 173 -16.99 11.74 -10.52
C LEU A 173 -17.81 12.50 -9.47
N MET A 174 -18.16 11.86 -8.38
CA MET A 174 -18.54 12.56 -7.15
C MET A 174 -17.28 12.83 -6.34
N ARG A 175 -16.87 14.10 -6.24
CA ARG A 175 -15.89 14.52 -5.24
C ARG A 175 -16.51 14.34 -3.87
N GLN A 176 -16.17 13.26 -3.18
CA GLN A 176 -16.43 13.17 -1.75
C GLN A 176 -15.33 13.92 -1.00
N PRO A 177 -15.70 14.68 0.05
CA PRO A 177 -14.69 15.29 0.92
C PRO A 177 -13.85 14.20 1.61
N PRO A 178 -12.59 14.51 1.99
CA PRO A 178 -11.74 13.53 2.64
C PRO A 178 -12.41 13.01 3.92
N PHE A 179 -12.53 11.71 4.03
CA PHE A 179 -13.08 11.06 5.23
C PHE A 179 -12.11 11.25 6.39
N HIS A 180 -12.58 11.90 7.47
CA HIS A 180 -11.91 11.86 8.75
C HIS A 180 -12.12 10.47 9.36
N TYR A 181 -11.09 9.71 9.52
CA TYR A 181 -11.11 8.44 10.24
C TYR A 181 -11.61 8.68 11.67
N ALA A 182 -12.62 7.89 12.10
CA ALA A 182 -13.18 7.97 13.44
C ALA A 182 -12.09 7.69 14.49
N GLY A 183 -11.67 8.74 15.21
CA GLY A 183 -10.71 8.61 16.30
C GLY A 183 -9.44 9.46 16.20
N GLY A 184 -9.20 10.18 15.12
CA GLY A 184 -8.09 11.16 15.02
C GLY A 184 -6.68 10.57 14.96
N PHE A 185 -6.52 9.25 14.75
CA PHE A 185 -5.22 8.63 14.57
C PHE A 185 -4.97 8.35 13.08
N ASN A 186 -3.85 8.85 12.58
CA ASN A 186 -3.37 8.50 11.24
C ASN A 186 -3.02 7.00 11.23
N PRO A 187 -3.68 6.17 10.38
CA PRO A 187 -3.46 4.72 10.34
C PRO A 187 -2.00 4.35 10.05
N VAL A 188 -1.27 5.18 9.32
CA VAL A 188 0.16 5.00 9.03
C VAL A 188 1.01 5.07 10.28
N LEU A 189 0.71 6.01 11.19
CA LEU A 189 1.42 6.13 12.46
C LEU A 189 1.22 4.91 13.34
N VAL A 190 0.05 4.28 13.27
CA VAL A 190 -0.24 3.04 14.02
C VAL A 190 0.54 1.85 13.44
N GLU A 191 0.61 1.72 12.12
CA GLU A 191 1.36 0.64 11.47
C GLU A 191 2.88 0.78 11.61
N LEU A 192 3.36 2.02 11.72
CA LEU A 192 4.78 2.32 11.90
C LEU A 192 5.16 2.54 13.38
N ALA A 193 4.26 2.30 14.34
CA ALA A 193 4.46 2.61 15.76
C ALA A 193 5.76 2.02 16.34
N ASP A 194 6.16 0.84 15.86
CA ASP A 194 7.39 0.17 16.30
C ASP A 194 8.67 0.70 15.62
N ALA A 195 8.52 1.42 14.51
CA ALA A 195 9.64 1.92 13.71
C ALA A 195 9.86 3.42 13.83
N LEU A 196 8.83 4.17 14.19
CA LEU A 196 8.90 5.63 14.30
C LEU A 196 9.43 6.08 15.67
N PRO A 197 10.25 7.13 15.71
CA PRO A 197 10.66 7.75 16.97
C PRO A 197 9.44 8.40 17.68
N VAL A 198 9.52 8.51 19.02
CA VAL A 198 8.42 9.04 19.85
C VAL A 198 7.93 10.43 19.39
N GLN A 199 8.82 11.23 18.79
CA GLN A 199 8.49 12.56 18.26
C GLN A 199 7.47 12.52 17.11
N ALA A 200 7.36 11.42 16.36
CA ALA A 200 6.39 11.24 15.29
C ALA A 200 4.93 11.19 15.81
N PHE A 201 4.75 10.90 17.10
CA PHE A 201 3.44 10.84 17.74
C PHE A 201 3.05 12.15 18.44
N THR A 202 3.81 13.22 18.25
CA THR A 202 3.48 14.54 18.76
C THR A 202 2.39 15.22 17.91
N ARG A 203 1.64 16.14 18.52
CA ARG A 203 0.46 16.79 17.92
C ARG A 203 0.69 17.45 16.55
N ASN A 204 1.93 17.78 16.19
CA ASN A 204 2.28 18.42 14.91
C ASN A 204 2.30 17.47 13.71
N TYR A 205 2.14 16.15 13.93
CA TYR A 205 2.17 15.12 12.90
C TYR A 205 0.89 14.25 12.86
N ILE A 206 -0.12 14.61 13.67
CA ILE A 206 -1.37 13.84 13.84
C ILE A 206 -2.54 14.47 13.05
N ASP A 207 -2.41 15.74 12.59
CA ASP A 207 -3.44 16.46 11.82
C ASP A 207 -3.31 16.23 10.31
#